data_010849b479fa8be4ae4049ebe6e59308
#
_entry.id   010849b479fa8be4ae4049ebe6e59308
#
_cell.length_a   1.000
_cell.length_b   1.000
_cell.length_c   1.000
_cell.angle_alpha   90.00
_cell.angle_beta   90.00
_cell.angle_gamma   90.00
#
_symmetry.space_group_name_H-M   'P 1'
#
loop_
_entity.id
_entity.type
_entity.pdbx_description
1 polymer ?
#
loop_
_entity_poly.entity_id
_entity_poly.type
_entity_poly.pdbx_seq_one_letter_code
_entity_poly.pdbx_strand_id
1 'polypeptide(L)'
;MRYIKTKKGNIALPVMTPIIVPISKVEPNKYNPNKVAVNNMELLERSILDNGFCFAVVTIYDKTRDKYTIVDGFHRYEIFKKYFKAKEIPIIVLEHDIEKRMAATVQFNRARGVHQVELMGELVRELYEKGLEDEKIALSLGMEEEEVFRLKQITGIAEIF
;
A
#
# COMPACT_ATOMS: atom_id res chain seq x y z
N MET A 1 -9.45 10.48 -15.97
CA MET A 1 -9.89 9.44 -15.00
C MET A 1 -11.31 9.02 -15.31
N ARG A 2 -11.58 7.73 -15.36
CA ARG A 2 -12.95 7.20 -15.52
C ARG A 2 -13.58 6.94 -14.16
N TYR A 3 -14.92 7.03 -14.10
CA TYR A 3 -15.69 6.84 -12.88
C TYR A 3 -16.92 5.98 -13.15
N ILE A 4 -17.31 5.21 -12.14
CA ILE A 4 -18.62 4.56 -12.09
C ILE A 4 -19.48 5.29 -11.06
N LYS A 5 -20.67 5.68 -11.46
CA LYS A 5 -21.66 6.29 -10.57
C LYS A 5 -22.34 5.23 -9.73
N THR A 6 -22.36 5.41 -8.42
CA THR A 6 -23.02 4.50 -7.48
C THR A 6 -23.92 5.25 -6.51
N LYS A 7 -24.73 4.50 -5.73
CA LYS A 7 -25.56 5.09 -4.67
C LYS A 7 -24.74 5.76 -3.55
N LYS A 8 -23.46 5.44 -3.44
CA LYS A 8 -22.53 6.00 -2.42
C LYS A 8 -21.58 7.05 -2.99
N GLY A 9 -21.79 7.47 -4.24
CA GLY A 9 -20.96 8.44 -4.93
C GLY A 9 -20.26 7.86 -6.15
N ASN A 10 -19.40 8.66 -6.74
CA ASN A 10 -18.63 8.26 -7.90
C ASN A 10 -17.37 7.52 -7.46
N ILE A 11 -17.13 6.35 -8.04
CA ILE A 11 -15.94 5.56 -7.78
C ILE A 11 -14.97 5.75 -8.95
N ALA A 12 -13.77 6.23 -8.67
CA ALA A 12 -12.70 6.36 -9.65
C ALA A 12 -12.20 4.98 -10.08
N LEU A 13 -11.81 4.87 -11.34
CA LEU A 13 -11.33 3.61 -11.94
C LEU A 13 -9.88 3.75 -12.43
N PRO A 14 -8.90 3.90 -11.53
CA PRO A 14 -7.50 3.98 -11.95
C PRO A 14 -7.03 2.71 -12.67
N VAL A 15 -7.69 1.58 -12.45
CA VAL A 15 -7.43 0.33 -13.16
C VAL A 15 -7.61 0.44 -14.68
N MET A 16 -8.38 1.42 -15.15
CA MET A 16 -8.60 1.65 -16.58
C MET A 16 -7.50 2.46 -17.26
N THR A 17 -6.52 2.95 -16.50
CA THR A 17 -5.43 3.77 -17.04
C THR A 17 -4.06 3.32 -16.52
N PRO A 18 -3.72 2.02 -16.63
CA PRO A 18 -2.38 1.56 -16.26
C PRO A 18 -1.35 2.11 -17.24
N ILE A 19 -0.12 2.27 -16.76
CA ILE A 19 1.02 2.67 -17.59
C ILE A 19 2.18 1.70 -17.37
N ILE A 20 3.04 1.56 -18.37
CA ILE A 20 4.28 0.78 -18.25
C ILE A 20 5.42 1.78 -18.00
N VAL A 21 6.20 1.53 -16.97
CA VAL A 21 7.33 2.39 -16.59
C VAL A 21 8.60 1.56 -16.41
N PRO A 22 9.78 2.17 -16.53
CA PRO A 22 11.02 1.49 -16.16
C PRO A 22 10.95 1.04 -14.70
N ILE A 23 11.30 -0.23 -14.45
CA ILE A 23 11.21 -0.78 -13.08
C ILE A 23 12.17 -0.05 -12.11
N SER A 24 13.23 0.54 -12.64
CA SER A 24 14.16 1.37 -11.85
C SER A 24 13.52 2.62 -11.26
N LYS A 25 12.40 3.08 -11.80
CA LYS A 25 11.63 4.21 -11.27
C LYS A 25 10.63 3.81 -10.19
N VAL A 26 10.43 2.54 -9.96
CA VAL A 26 9.51 2.02 -8.94
C VAL A 26 10.30 1.65 -7.69
N GLU A 27 9.81 2.06 -6.54
CA GLU A 27 10.48 1.80 -5.27
C GLU A 27 9.50 1.30 -4.20
N PRO A 28 10.00 0.48 -3.24
CA PRO A 28 9.16 -0.01 -2.15
C PRO A 28 8.69 1.12 -1.24
N ASN A 29 7.57 0.88 -0.58
CA ASN A 29 7.05 1.73 0.48
C ASN A 29 7.51 1.19 1.84
N LYS A 30 8.14 2.04 2.66
CA LYS A 30 8.57 1.67 4.02
C LYS A 30 7.41 1.31 4.96
N TYR A 31 6.18 1.63 4.58
CA TYR A 31 4.98 1.38 5.39
C TYR A 31 4.25 0.08 5.02
N ASN A 32 4.87 -0.82 4.29
CA ASN A 32 4.23 -2.08 3.92
C ASN A 32 4.32 -3.10 5.09
N PRO A 33 3.22 -3.35 5.84
CA PRO A 33 3.24 -4.25 6.99
C PRO A 33 3.12 -5.73 6.64
N ASN A 34 2.87 -6.09 5.39
CA ASN A 34 2.69 -7.47 4.97
C ASN A 34 4.02 -8.15 4.64
N LYS A 35 4.11 -9.43 5.01
CA LYS A 35 5.16 -10.34 4.58
C LYS A 35 4.56 -11.61 4.01
N VAL A 36 5.21 -12.16 2.98
CA VAL A 36 4.78 -13.37 2.31
C VAL A 36 5.87 -14.44 2.45
N ALA A 37 5.47 -15.66 2.80
CA ALA A 37 6.40 -16.78 2.89
C ALA A 37 6.96 -17.14 1.50
N VAL A 38 8.18 -17.72 1.48
CA VAL A 38 8.89 -18.05 0.24
C VAL A 38 8.07 -18.93 -0.69
N ASN A 39 7.38 -19.96 -0.16
CA ASN A 39 6.53 -20.84 -0.97
C ASN A 39 5.34 -20.08 -1.60
N ASN A 40 4.81 -19.06 -0.94
CA ASN A 40 3.77 -18.22 -1.51
C ASN A 40 4.31 -17.29 -2.60
N MET A 41 5.57 -16.90 -2.52
CA MET A 41 6.24 -16.14 -3.59
C MET A 41 6.39 -17.01 -4.84
N GLU A 42 6.76 -18.28 -4.69
CA GLU A 42 6.84 -19.23 -5.82
C GLU A 42 5.47 -19.45 -6.48
N LEU A 43 4.41 -19.55 -5.67
CA LEU A 43 3.05 -19.67 -6.17
C LEU A 43 2.62 -18.42 -6.95
N LEU A 44 2.96 -17.25 -6.44
CA LEU A 44 2.67 -15.98 -7.11
C LEU A 44 3.42 -15.88 -8.45
N GLU A 45 4.69 -16.27 -8.47
CA GLU A 45 5.48 -16.35 -9.71
C GLU A 45 4.80 -17.27 -10.73
N ARG A 46 4.41 -18.46 -10.32
CA ARG A 46 3.72 -19.43 -11.17
C ARG A 46 2.40 -18.86 -11.71
N SER A 47 1.64 -18.20 -10.85
CA SER A 47 0.39 -17.57 -11.23
C SER A 47 0.58 -16.51 -12.33
N ILE A 48 1.63 -15.71 -12.23
CA ILE A 48 1.93 -14.70 -13.24
C ILE A 48 2.36 -15.35 -14.55
N LEU A 49 3.17 -16.42 -14.50
CA LEU A 49 3.59 -17.15 -15.70
C LEU A 49 2.40 -17.84 -16.41
N ASP A 50 1.48 -18.41 -15.63
CA ASP A 50 0.36 -19.16 -16.20
C ASP A 50 -0.77 -18.26 -16.70
N ASN A 51 -1.05 -17.15 -16.00
CA ASN A 51 -2.23 -16.32 -16.23
C ASN A 51 -1.90 -14.92 -16.77
N GLY A 52 -0.65 -14.53 -16.78
CA GLY A 52 -0.23 -13.17 -17.09
C GLY A 52 -0.29 -12.24 -15.87
N PHE A 53 0.15 -11.01 -16.06
CA PHE A 53 0.17 -10.00 -15.01
C PHE A 53 -1.18 -9.28 -14.94
N CYS A 54 -2.10 -9.82 -14.16
CA CYS A 54 -3.50 -9.37 -14.11
C CYS A 54 -3.75 -8.24 -13.10
N PHE A 55 -2.85 -8.02 -12.14
CA PHE A 55 -3.02 -7.06 -11.05
C PHE A 55 -1.83 -6.10 -11.03
N ALA A 56 -1.98 -4.94 -11.64
CA ALA A 56 -0.93 -3.94 -11.70
C ALA A 56 -0.50 -3.49 -10.29
N VAL A 57 0.76 -3.10 -10.15
CA VAL A 57 1.27 -2.50 -8.92
C VAL A 57 0.64 -1.12 -8.75
N VAL A 58 0.11 -0.84 -7.57
CA VAL A 58 -0.52 0.45 -7.25
C VAL A 58 0.52 1.36 -6.63
N THR A 59 0.67 2.57 -7.19
CA THR A 59 1.73 3.50 -6.82
C THR A 59 1.22 4.93 -6.65
N ILE A 60 2.08 5.76 -6.07
CA ILE A 60 1.96 7.21 -6.04
C ILE A 60 3.23 7.79 -6.65
N TYR A 61 3.07 8.81 -7.49
CA TYR A 61 4.22 9.47 -8.10
C TYR A 61 4.79 10.57 -7.20
N ASP A 62 6.08 10.48 -6.95
CA ASP A 62 6.86 11.50 -6.23
C ASP A 62 7.57 12.39 -7.27
N LYS A 63 7.03 13.59 -7.47
CA LYS A 63 7.56 14.54 -8.44
C LYS A 63 8.97 15.01 -8.11
N THR A 64 9.30 15.10 -6.82
CA THR A 64 10.60 15.61 -6.36
C THR A 64 11.74 14.69 -6.75
N ARG A 65 11.50 13.37 -6.66
CA ARG A 65 12.52 12.34 -6.94
C ARG A 65 12.33 11.62 -8.26
N ASP A 66 11.24 11.92 -8.98
CA ASP A 66 10.84 11.20 -10.21
C ASP A 66 10.79 9.69 -9.98
N LYS A 67 10.07 9.28 -8.92
CA LYS A 67 9.89 7.89 -8.52
C LYS A 67 8.43 7.55 -8.29
N TYR A 68 8.10 6.29 -8.51
CA TYR A 68 6.78 5.75 -8.20
C TYR A 68 6.91 4.90 -6.93
N THR A 69 6.30 5.37 -5.85
CA THR A 69 6.34 4.66 -4.57
C THR A 69 5.18 3.68 -4.48
N ILE A 70 5.47 2.42 -4.17
CA ILE A 70 4.47 1.36 -4.11
C ILE A 70 3.53 1.57 -2.93
N VAL A 71 2.23 1.52 -3.19
CA VAL A 71 1.17 1.47 -2.19
C VAL A 71 0.72 0.02 -2.00
N ASP A 72 0.57 -0.73 -3.09
CA ASP A 72 0.16 -2.13 -3.07
C ASP A 72 0.82 -2.88 -4.21
N GLY A 73 1.16 -4.15 -3.97
CA GLY A 73 1.78 -5.01 -4.98
C GLY A 73 3.29 -5.14 -4.84
N PHE A 74 3.86 -4.92 -3.66
CA PHE A 74 5.30 -5.04 -3.42
C PHE A 74 5.86 -6.41 -3.83
N HIS A 75 5.16 -7.50 -3.52
CA HIS A 75 5.62 -8.85 -3.87
C HIS A 75 5.59 -9.11 -5.38
N ARG A 76 4.59 -8.58 -6.08
CA ARG A 76 4.56 -8.61 -7.56
C ARG A 76 5.74 -7.84 -8.17
N TYR A 77 6.05 -6.69 -7.59
CA TYR A 77 7.23 -5.90 -7.97
C TYR A 77 8.53 -6.68 -7.74
N GLU A 78 8.68 -7.34 -6.58
CA GLU A 78 9.86 -8.15 -6.30
C GLU A 78 10.05 -9.28 -7.30
N ILE A 79 8.96 -9.97 -7.67
CA ILE A 79 9.00 -11.04 -8.67
C ILE A 79 9.49 -10.50 -10.01
N PHE A 80 8.93 -9.38 -10.48
CA PHE A 80 9.37 -8.75 -11.71
C PHE A 80 10.85 -8.36 -11.67
N LYS A 81 11.29 -7.79 -10.57
CA LYS A 81 12.66 -7.28 -10.44
C LYS A 81 13.68 -8.40 -10.23
N LYS A 82 13.42 -9.30 -9.29
CA LYS A 82 14.40 -10.30 -8.83
C LYS A 82 14.32 -11.62 -9.57
N TYR A 83 13.12 -12.09 -9.89
CA TYR A 83 12.89 -13.40 -10.50
C TYR A 83 12.87 -13.32 -12.03
N PHE A 84 12.09 -12.39 -12.57
CA PHE A 84 11.99 -12.24 -14.03
C PHE A 84 13.07 -11.32 -14.61
N LYS A 85 13.73 -10.50 -13.76
CA LYS A 85 14.71 -9.49 -14.18
C LYS A 85 14.17 -8.59 -15.29
N ALA A 86 12.88 -8.22 -15.17
CA ALA A 86 12.20 -7.36 -16.10
C ALA A 86 12.74 -5.93 -16.04
N LYS A 87 12.75 -5.25 -17.18
CA LYS A 87 13.17 -3.86 -17.28
C LYS A 87 12.02 -2.89 -17.08
N GLU A 88 10.80 -3.33 -17.27
CA GLU A 88 9.59 -2.53 -17.21
C GLU A 88 8.53 -3.26 -16.40
N ILE A 89 7.59 -2.49 -15.86
CA ILE A 89 6.49 -3.04 -15.08
C ILE A 89 5.21 -2.19 -15.26
N PRO A 90 4.04 -2.83 -15.42
CA PRO A 90 2.76 -2.10 -15.42
C PRO A 90 2.41 -1.61 -14.03
N ILE A 91 2.02 -0.35 -13.93
CA ILE A 91 1.61 0.27 -12.67
C ILE A 91 0.31 1.07 -12.85
N ILE A 92 -0.33 1.30 -11.72
CA ILE A 92 -1.43 2.25 -11.57
C ILE A 92 -0.92 3.39 -10.69
N VAL A 93 -1.19 4.63 -11.07
CA VAL A 93 -0.78 5.81 -10.31
C VAL A 93 -2.01 6.42 -9.65
N LEU A 94 -1.99 6.51 -8.32
CA LEU A 94 -3.03 7.18 -7.53
C LEU A 94 -2.65 8.63 -7.31
N GLU A 95 -3.66 9.51 -7.34
CA GLU A 95 -3.50 10.91 -6.99
C GLU A 95 -3.74 11.10 -5.49
N HIS A 96 -2.74 10.74 -4.68
CA HIS A 96 -2.80 10.82 -3.22
C HIS A 96 -1.65 11.63 -2.66
N ASP A 97 -1.92 12.40 -1.60
CA ASP A 97 -0.87 12.96 -0.77
C ASP A 97 -0.20 11.87 0.09
N ILE A 98 0.82 12.26 0.86
CA ILE A 98 1.58 11.30 1.65
C ILE A 98 0.73 10.62 2.75
N GLU A 99 -0.21 11.36 3.35
CA GLU A 99 -1.09 10.82 4.40
C GLU A 99 -2.05 9.77 3.81
N LYS A 100 -2.67 10.08 2.68
CA LYS A 100 -3.54 9.13 1.97
C LYS A 100 -2.76 7.91 1.47
N ARG A 101 -1.50 8.08 1.08
CA ARG A 101 -0.64 6.97 0.69
C ARG A 101 -0.43 5.99 1.84
N MET A 102 -0.14 6.50 3.04
CA MET A 102 0.04 5.68 4.23
C MET A 102 -1.23 4.91 4.57
N ALA A 103 -2.37 5.60 4.58
CA ALA A 103 -3.67 4.99 4.83
C ALA A 103 -4.02 3.96 3.76
N ALA A 104 -3.79 4.27 2.49
CA ALA A 104 -4.07 3.35 1.38
C ALA A 104 -3.28 2.06 1.48
N THR A 105 -2.00 2.12 1.84
CA THR A 105 -1.18 0.93 2.05
C THR A 105 -1.81 -0.03 3.05
N VAL A 106 -2.27 0.49 4.19
CA VAL A 106 -2.93 -0.31 5.22
C VAL A 106 -4.29 -0.81 4.76
N GLN A 107 -5.09 0.04 4.13
CA GLN A 107 -6.41 -0.34 3.62
C GLN A 107 -6.32 -1.52 2.64
N PHE A 108 -5.40 -1.46 1.67
CA PHE A 108 -5.20 -2.55 0.73
C PHE A 108 -4.75 -3.84 1.42
N ASN A 109 -3.86 -3.74 2.39
CA ASN A 109 -3.32 -4.90 3.09
C ASN A 109 -4.34 -5.51 4.06
N ARG A 110 -5.07 -4.70 4.83
CA ARG A 110 -6.11 -5.21 5.75
C ARG A 110 -7.24 -5.91 5.02
N ALA A 111 -7.59 -5.42 3.85
CA ALA A 111 -8.62 -6.07 3.04
C ALA A 111 -8.22 -7.48 2.57
N ARG A 112 -6.92 -7.81 2.62
CA ARG A 112 -6.39 -9.10 2.14
C ARG A 112 -5.96 -10.07 3.23
N GLY A 113 -5.77 -9.61 4.48
CA GLY A 113 -5.37 -10.52 5.54
C GLY A 113 -4.51 -9.95 6.65
N VAL A 114 -3.54 -10.73 7.12
CA VAL A 114 -2.81 -10.50 8.36
C VAL A 114 -1.70 -9.46 8.21
N HIS A 115 -1.55 -8.60 9.23
CA HIS A 115 -0.49 -7.60 9.32
C HIS A 115 0.43 -7.88 10.50
N GLN A 116 1.65 -7.33 10.47
CA GLN A 116 2.53 -7.31 11.62
C GLN A 116 2.16 -6.14 12.55
N VAL A 117 1.95 -6.45 13.82
CA VAL A 117 1.51 -5.46 14.82
C VAL A 117 2.51 -4.31 14.97
N GLU A 118 3.80 -4.61 14.97
CA GLU A 118 4.86 -3.61 15.10
C GLU A 118 4.85 -2.61 13.94
N LEU A 119 4.67 -3.09 12.72
CA LEU A 119 4.60 -2.22 11.53
C LEU A 119 3.32 -1.39 11.52
N MET A 120 2.20 -1.96 11.99
CA MET A 120 0.95 -1.21 12.17
C MET A 120 1.12 -0.11 13.22
N GLY A 121 1.80 -0.41 14.31
CA GLY A 121 2.11 0.55 15.35
C GLY A 121 2.94 1.73 14.83
N GLU A 122 3.96 1.44 14.02
CA GLU A 122 4.77 2.49 13.41
C GLU A 122 4.00 3.37 12.44
N LEU A 123 3.08 2.79 11.67
CA LEU A 123 2.22 3.54 10.79
C LEU A 123 1.31 4.50 11.56
N VAL A 124 0.69 4.03 12.64
CA VAL A 124 -0.12 4.86 13.53
C VAL A 124 0.73 6.00 14.11
N ARG A 125 1.93 5.70 14.55
CA ARG A 125 2.87 6.70 15.06
C ARG A 125 3.17 7.79 14.04
N GLU A 126 3.46 7.42 12.79
CA GLU A 126 3.74 8.38 11.72
C GLU A 126 2.55 9.31 11.46
N LEU A 127 1.34 8.76 11.41
CA LEU A 127 0.13 9.57 11.22
C LEU A 127 -0.12 10.50 12.42
N TYR A 128 0.11 10.03 13.64
CA TYR A 128 0.01 10.85 14.84
C TYR A 128 1.02 12.01 14.80
N GLU A 129 2.27 11.75 14.43
CA GLU A 129 3.31 12.77 14.33
C GLU A 129 3.03 13.81 13.24
N LYS A 130 2.20 13.46 12.24
CA LYS A 130 1.70 14.39 11.21
C LYS A 130 0.50 15.22 11.68
N GLY A 131 0.07 15.04 12.91
CA GLY A 131 -1.00 15.84 13.54
C GLY A 131 -2.40 15.26 13.39
N LEU A 132 -2.56 14.02 12.93
CA LEU A 132 -3.88 13.39 12.84
C LEU A 132 -4.35 12.96 14.23
N GLU A 133 -5.63 13.20 14.51
CA GLU A 133 -6.30 12.71 15.73
C GLU A 133 -6.64 11.23 15.62
N ASP A 134 -6.80 10.55 16.76
CA ASP A 134 -7.08 9.11 16.84
C ASP A 134 -8.32 8.71 16.02
N GLU A 135 -9.39 9.52 16.09
CA GLU A 135 -10.61 9.27 15.31
C GLU A 135 -10.33 9.24 13.80
N LYS A 136 -9.55 10.19 13.31
CA LYS A 136 -9.20 10.26 11.89
C LYS A 136 -8.27 9.14 11.47
N ILE A 137 -7.31 8.76 12.32
CA ILE A 137 -6.43 7.62 12.09
C ILE A 137 -7.26 6.34 12.02
N ALA A 138 -8.14 6.12 12.99
CA ALA A 138 -9.03 4.96 13.03
C ALA A 138 -9.88 4.86 11.78
N LEU A 139 -10.53 5.95 11.39
CA LEU A 139 -11.36 5.99 10.19
C LEU A 139 -10.55 5.69 8.93
N SER A 140 -9.36 6.27 8.80
CA SER A 140 -8.50 6.10 7.63
C SER A 140 -7.95 4.67 7.51
N LEU A 141 -7.66 4.01 8.62
CA LEU A 141 -7.06 2.68 8.64
C LEU A 141 -8.07 1.54 8.81
N GLY A 142 -9.36 1.86 8.93
CA GLY A 142 -10.40 0.86 9.11
C GLY A 142 -10.29 0.10 10.43
N MET A 143 -9.97 0.80 11.51
CA MET A 143 -9.87 0.23 12.86
C MET A 143 -10.67 1.05 13.88
N GLU A 144 -10.86 0.50 15.07
CA GLU A 144 -11.50 1.23 16.17
C GLU A 144 -10.49 2.20 16.83
N GLU A 145 -10.99 3.29 17.42
CA GLU A 145 -10.12 4.25 18.15
C GLU A 145 -9.33 3.58 19.27
N GLU A 146 -9.93 2.61 19.94
CA GLU A 146 -9.28 1.85 20.99
C GLU A 146 -8.07 1.05 20.46
N GLU A 147 -8.18 0.49 19.25
CA GLU A 147 -7.07 -0.18 18.59
C GLU A 147 -5.95 0.80 18.25
N VAL A 148 -6.28 1.99 17.77
CA VAL A 148 -5.30 3.07 17.53
C VAL A 148 -4.56 3.42 18.81
N PHE A 149 -5.28 3.58 19.91
CA PHE A 149 -4.69 3.89 21.22
C PHE A 149 -3.73 2.79 21.68
N ARG A 150 -4.12 1.53 21.53
CA ARG A 150 -3.24 0.39 21.88
C ARG A 150 -1.97 0.37 21.04
N LEU A 151 -2.08 0.63 19.75
CA LEU A 151 -0.91 0.70 18.86
C LEU A 151 0.00 1.87 19.20
N LYS A 152 -0.55 3.00 19.61
CA LYS A 152 0.24 4.14 20.13
C LYS A 152 1.00 3.76 21.40
N GLN A 153 0.40 3.00 22.30
CA GLN A 153 1.08 2.50 23.51
C GLN A 153 2.27 1.60 23.16
N ILE A 154 2.08 0.70 22.19
CA ILE A 154 3.14 -0.21 21.71
C ILE A 154 4.35 0.56 21.19
N THR A 155 4.11 1.67 20.50
CA THR A 155 5.19 2.51 19.96
C THR A 155 5.71 3.56 20.91
N GLY A 156 5.14 3.66 22.10
CA GLY A 156 5.58 4.59 23.16
C GLY A 156 5.17 6.05 22.94
N ILE A 157 4.24 6.33 22.03
CA ILE A 157 3.73 7.69 21.79
C ILE A 157 2.50 8.04 22.61
N ALA A 158 1.87 7.05 23.24
CA ALA A 158 0.77 7.29 24.18
C ALA A 158 1.28 7.29 25.60
N GLU A 159 0.81 8.25 26.40
CA GLU A 159 1.09 8.26 27.83
C GLU A 159 0.30 7.14 28.51
N ILE A 160 0.97 6.42 29.41
CA ILE A 160 0.37 5.32 30.15
C ILE A 160 0.01 5.83 31.55
N PHE A 161 -1.26 5.92 31.83
CA PHE A 161 -1.78 6.29 33.15
C PHE A 161 -2.70 5.25 33.70
#